data_0c17947f8bbad4fd3abfe22c3a6eb693
#
_entry.id   0c17947f8bbad4fd3abfe22c3a6eb693
#
_cell.length_a   1.000
_cell.length_b   1.000
_cell.length_c   1.000
_cell.angle_alpha   90.00
_cell.angle_beta   90.00
_cell.angle_gamma   90.00
#
_symmetry.space_group_name_H-M   'P 1'
#
loop_
_entity.id
_entity.type
_entity.pdbx_description
1 polymer ?
#
loop_
_entity_poly.entity_id
_entity_poly.type
_entity_poly.pdbx_seq_one_letter_code
_entity_poly.pdbx_strand_id
1 'polypeptide(L)'
;GVPVVPQMTNTVNTVRELFETEWSTSAAVFLPNGRPPVPGTLFHNPKMAETWQRLIAEGKAAGGDRVAQIDAARNAWYEGFVAEAMDKFCRENEVMDVSGRRHSGVLTGDDMAKWRASYDDPQTYDFHGYTVMKTGPWGQGPVLLQQLALLKEYGLKAMDPNGPDFVHVVVEATKLAFADRE
;
A
#
# COMPACT_ATOMS: atom_id res chain seq x y z
N GLY A 1 -0.28 21.14 6.07
CA GLY A 1 -1.44 20.24 6.20
C GLY A 1 -1.92 19.71 4.86
N VAL A 2 -2.76 18.69 4.91
CA VAL A 2 -3.38 18.07 3.72
C VAL A 2 -4.89 18.29 3.82
N PRO A 3 -5.59 18.70 2.74
CA PRO A 3 -7.04 18.85 2.76
C PRO A 3 -7.74 17.53 3.12
N VAL A 4 -8.63 17.57 4.11
CA VAL A 4 -9.43 16.41 4.51
C VAL A 4 -10.55 16.19 3.50
N VAL A 5 -10.60 14.99 2.95
CA VAL A 5 -11.70 14.55 2.07
C VAL A 5 -12.72 13.72 2.86
N PRO A 6 -14.01 13.69 2.46
CA PRO A 6 -15.04 12.90 3.16
C PRO A 6 -14.68 11.44 3.38
N GLN A 7 -13.98 10.83 2.41
CA GLN A 7 -13.51 9.45 2.49
C GLN A 7 -12.60 9.21 3.71
N MET A 8 -11.67 10.13 4.00
CA MET A 8 -10.79 10.03 5.17
C MET A 8 -11.59 10.02 6.47
N THR A 9 -12.55 10.93 6.62
CA THR A 9 -13.43 11.00 7.79
C THR A 9 -14.22 9.70 7.98
N ASN A 10 -14.81 9.20 6.89
CA ASN A 10 -15.59 7.96 6.92
C ASN A 10 -14.73 6.77 7.31
N THR A 11 -13.54 6.61 6.72
CA THR A 11 -12.61 5.52 7.05
C THR A 11 -12.16 5.59 8.52
N VAL A 12 -11.83 6.78 9.03
CA VAL A 12 -11.45 6.93 10.46
C VAL A 12 -12.63 6.56 11.37
N ASN A 13 -13.86 6.89 10.99
CA ASN A 13 -15.04 6.49 11.76
C ASN A 13 -15.24 4.97 11.80
N THR A 14 -14.99 4.24 10.71
CA THR A 14 -15.16 2.76 10.68
C THR A 14 -14.16 2.04 11.58
N VAL A 15 -12.98 2.62 11.82
CA VAL A 15 -11.92 2.03 12.67
C VAL A 15 -11.77 2.75 14.02
N ARG A 16 -12.71 3.63 14.35
CA ARG A 16 -12.61 4.50 15.53
C ARG A 16 -12.46 3.70 16.82
N GLU A 17 -13.29 2.70 17.03
CA GLU A 17 -13.26 1.88 18.24
C GLU A 17 -11.89 1.19 18.40
N LEU A 18 -11.35 0.63 17.32
CA LEU A 18 -10.02 0.01 17.30
C LEU A 18 -8.92 1.02 17.65
N PHE A 19 -9.01 2.26 17.15
CA PHE A 19 -8.06 3.31 17.49
C PHE A 19 -8.15 3.71 18.97
N GLU A 20 -9.36 3.87 19.49
CA GLU A 20 -9.60 4.30 20.89
C GLU A 20 -9.21 3.23 21.91
N THR A 21 -9.43 1.95 21.60
CA THR A 21 -9.21 0.84 22.54
C THR A 21 -7.86 0.16 22.40
N GLU A 22 -7.33 0.06 21.17
CA GLU A 22 -6.16 -0.79 20.88
C GLU A 22 -4.98 0.00 20.27
N TRP A 23 -5.25 0.95 19.37
CA TRP A 23 -4.22 1.65 18.62
C TRP A 23 -4.11 3.11 19.07
N SER A 24 -3.75 3.33 20.32
CA SER A 24 -3.69 4.66 20.94
C SER A 24 -2.78 5.65 20.19
N THR A 25 -1.69 5.18 19.58
CA THR A 25 -0.81 6.00 18.75
C THR A 25 -1.48 6.48 17.47
N SER A 26 -2.32 5.65 16.85
CA SER A 26 -3.15 6.02 15.71
C SER A 26 -4.28 6.97 16.14
N ALA A 27 -4.91 6.73 17.29
CA ALA A 27 -5.90 7.64 17.86
C ALA A 27 -5.32 9.04 18.07
N ALA A 28 -4.11 9.15 18.60
CA ALA A 28 -3.44 10.44 18.81
C ALA A 28 -3.24 11.24 17.53
N VAL A 29 -3.11 10.57 16.38
CA VAL A 29 -2.92 11.20 15.07
C VAL A 29 -4.25 11.46 14.37
N PHE A 30 -5.13 10.46 14.30
CA PHE A 30 -6.33 10.48 13.45
C PHE A 30 -7.62 10.85 14.19
N LEU A 31 -7.59 10.91 15.54
CA LEU A 31 -8.71 11.35 16.37
C LEU A 31 -8.30 12.54 17.26
N PRO A 32 -7.84 13.66 16.68
CA PRO A 32 -7.49 14.84 17.48
C PRO A 32 -8.70 15.28 18.31
N ASN A 33 -8.50 15.38 19.64
CA ASN A 33 -9.58 15.65 20.60
C ASN A 33 -10.73 14.60 20.58
N GLY A 34 -10.43 13.34 20.26
CA GLY A 34 -11.39 12.25 20.20
C GLY A 34 -12.37 12.33 19.02
N ARG A 35 -12.07 13.09 17.98
CA ARG A 35 -12.93 13.28 16.81
C ARG A 35 -12.17 13.09 15.51
N PRO A 36 -12.77 12.45 14.50
CA PRO A 36 -12.16 12.34 13.18
C PRO A 36 -11.99 13.71 12.53
N PRO A 37 -11.03 13.88 11.62
CA PRO A 37 -10.84 15.11 10.87
C PRO A 37 -12.10 15.50 10.10
N VAL A 38 -12.38 16.80 10.05
CA VAL A 38 -13.58 17.35 9.39
C VAL A 38 -13.28 17.65 7.91
N PRO A 39 -14.10 17.17 6.96
CA PRO A 39 -13.94 17.46 5.54
C PRO A 39 -13.84 18.98 5.27
N GLY A 40 -12.91 19.36 4.38
CA GLY A 40 -12.65 20.76 4.03
C GLY A 40 -11.69 21.49 4.99
N THR A 41 -11.30 20.88 6.10
CA THR A 41 -10.23 21.41 6.97
C THR A 41 -8.86 20.87 6.57
N LEU A 42 -7.78 21.36 7.18
CA LEU A 42 -6.44 20.83 6.98
C LEU A 42 -6.09 19.82 8.08
N PHE A 43 -5.75 18.63 7.67
CA PHE A 43 -5.15 17.62 8.55
C PHE A 43 -3.66 17.85 8.69
N HIS A 44 -3.16 17.81 9.92
CA HIS A 44 -1.76 18.00 10.25
C HIS A 44 -1.20 16.79 10.99
N ASN A 45 -0.02 16.33 10.56
CA ASN A 45 0.76 15.32 11.28
C ASN A 45 2.18 15.88 11.55
N PRO A 46 2.37 16.60 12.67
CA PRO A 46 3.66 17.22 12.97
C PRO A 46 4.78 16.21 13.15
N LYS A 47 4.53 15.04 13.73
CA LYS A 47 5.55 13.99 13.88
C LYS A 47 6.06 13.47 12.54
N MET A 48 5.18 13.29 11.57
CA MET A 48 5.58 12.92 10.22
C MET A 48 6.39 14.06 9.55
N ALA A 49 6.00 15.31 9.76
CA ALA A 49 6.75 16.46 9.26
C ALA A 49 8.17 16.53 9.87
N GLU A 50 8.32 16.30 11.16
CA GLU A 50 9.62 16.19 11.85
C GLU A 50 10.49 15.07 11.27
N THR A 51 9.89 13.92 11.00
CA THR A 51 10.59 12.78 10.36
C THR A 51 11.15 13.17 9.00
N TRP A 52 10.33 13.80 8.14
CA TRP A 52 10.79 14.25 6.84
C TRP A 52 11.85 15.36 6.93
N GLN A 53 11.68 16.31 7.86
CA GLN A 53 12.69 17.35 8.09
C GLN A 53 14.03 16.77 8.54
N ARG A 54 14.01 15.78 9.42
CA ARG A 54 15.23 15.09 9.85
C ARG A 54 15.90 14.35 8.70
N LEU A 55 15.16 13.61 7.87
CA LEU A 55 15.72 12.94 6.68
C LEU A 55 16.38 13.93 5.71
N ILE A 56 15.75 15.09 5.48
CA ILE A 56 16.32 16.14 4.64
C ILE A 56 17.60 16.72 5.28
N ALA A 57 17.61 16.89 6.60
CA ALA A 57 18.77 17.40 7.32
C ALA A 57 19.95 16.42 7.26
N GLU A 58 19.72 15.12 7.49
CA GLU A 58 20.73 14.05 7.36
C GLU A 58 21.32 14.03 5.94
N GLY A 59 20.47 14.07 4.90
CA GLY A 59 20.91 14.13 3.52
C GLY A 59 21.78 15.37 3.23
N LYS A 60 21.37 16.55 3.68
CA LYS A 60 22.16 17.77 3.49
C LYS A 60 23.48 17.77 4.27
N ALA A 61 23.48 17.24 5.48
CA ALA A 61 24.66 17.16 6.34
C ALA A 61 25.77 16.27 5.77
N ALA A 62 25.39 15.23 5.00
CA ALA A 62 26.36 14.34 4.34
C ALA A 62 27.21 15.05 3.28
N GLY A 63 26.75 16.20 2.75
CA GLY A 63 27.49 16.93 1.71
C GLY A 63 27.54 16.16 0.36
N GLY A 64 28.50 16.53 -0.49
CA GLY A 64 28.64 15.93 -1.80
C GLY A 64 27.62 16.42 -2.82
N ASP A 65 27.45 15.67 -3.89
CA ASP A 65 26.46 15.99 -4.92
C ASP A 65 25.02 15.60 -4.52
N ARG A 66 24.08 15.83 -5.43
CA ARG A 66 22.66 15.52 -5.18
C ARG A 66 22.40 14.01 -4.94
N VAL A 67 23.15 13.14 -5.61
CA VAL A 67 22.98 11.69 -5.49
C VAL A 67 23.47 11.23 -4.12
N ALA A 68 24.63 11.68 -3.69
CA ALA A 68 25.19 11.40 -2.36
C ALA A 68 24.24 11.84 -1.24
N GLN A 69 23.63 13.04 -1.36
CA GLN A 69 22.65 13.52 -0.39
C GLN A 69 21.36 12.69 -0.35
N ILE A 70 20.86 12.25 -1.51
CA ILE A 70 19.70 11.36 -1.59
C ILE A 70 20.01 10.00 -0.98
N ASP A 71 21.19 9.45 -1.25
CA ASP A 71 21.62 8.18 -0.69
C ASP A 71 21.77 8.25 0.83
N ALA A 72 22.32 9.33 1.36
CA ALA A 72 22.40 9.54 2.80
C ALA A 72 20.99 9.63 3.46
N ALA A 73 20.05 10.35 2.86
CA ALA A 73 18.67 10.40 3.35
C ALA A 73 17.99 9.03 3.28
N ARG A 74 18.23 8.24 2.20
CA ARG A 74 17.75 6.88 2.07
C ARG A 74 18.36 5.96 3.15
N ASN A 75 19.63 6.06 3.41
CA ASN A 75 20.29 5.26 4.45
C ASN A 75 19.77 5.62 5.85
N ALA A 76 19.50 6.91 6.12
CA ALA A 76 18.86 7.33 7.37
C ALA A 76 17.44 6.74 7.56
N TRP A 77 16.74 6.43 6.44
CA TRP A 77 15.45 5.71 6.48
C TRP A 77 15.64 4.22 6.73
N TYR A 78 16.45 3.54 5.90
CA TYR A 78 16.51 2.08 5.87
C TYR A 78 17.50 1.46 6.89
N GLU A 79 18.49 2.21 7.31
CA GLU A 79 19.58 1.73 8.18
C GLU A 79 19.73 2.60 9.45
N GLY A 80 19.02 3.73 9.54
CA GLY A 80 19.10 4.67 10.64
C GLY A 80 17.82 4.76 11.46
N PHE A 81 17.55 5.96 11.96
CA PHE A 81 16.55 6.22 13.00
C PHE A 81 15.14 5.77 12.68
N VAL A 82 14.74 5.71 11.39
CA VAL A 82 13.40 5.21 11.01
C VAL A 82 13.34 3.69 11.17
N ALA A 83 14.33 2.97 10.61
CA ALA A 83 14.42 1.53 10.74
C ALA A 83 14.55 1.10 12.21
N GLU A 84 15.37 1.80 12.99
CA GLU A 84 15.52 1.58 14.45
C GLU A 84 14.19 1.74 15.20
N ALA A 85 13.42 2.80 14.88
CA ALA A 85 12.13 3.04 15.51
C ALA A 85 11.08 1.97 15.14
N MET A 86 11.08 1.51 13.88
CA MET A 86 10.17 0.45 13.42
C MET A 86 10.53 -0.90 14.04
N ASP A 87 11.79 -1.29 14.02
CA ASP A 87 12.30 -2.51 14.65
C ASP A 87 11.98 -2.55 16.14
N LYS A 88 12.29 -1.47 16.85
CA LYS A 88 11.97 -1.33 18.28
C LYS A 88 10.48 -1.48 18.54
N PHE A 89 9.63 -0.80 17.77
CA PHE A 89 8.18 -0.90 17.92
C PHE A 89 7.68 -2.33 17.71
N CYS A 90 8.14 -3.00 16.65
CA CYS A 90 7.75 -4.38 16.34
C CYS A 90 8.16 -5.37 17.44
N ARG A 91 9.34 -5.20 18.04
CA ARG A 91 9.83 -6.10 19.11
C ARG A 91 9.20 -5.84 20.48
N GLU A 92 8.90 -4.58 20.81
CA GLU A 92 8.49 -4.18 22.15
C GLU A 92 6.97 -4.09 22.34
N ASN A 93 6.20 -4.21 21.26
CA ASN A 93 4.75 -4.07 21.33
C ASN A 93 4.02 -5.26 20.71
N GLU A 94 2.97 -5.69 21.37
CA GLU A 94 1.95 -6.58 20.82
C GLU A 94 0.70 -5.77 20.48
N VAL A 95 0.28 -5.84 19.23
CA VAL A 95 -0.81 -5.03 18.69
C VAL A 95 -1.96 -5.92 18.25
N MET A 96 -3.18 -5.53 18.58
CA MET A 96 -4.41 -6.21 18.14
C MET A 96 -4.52 -6.12 16.61
N ASP A 97 -4.79 -7.25 15.99
CA ASP A 97 -5.05 -7.33 14.54
C ASP A 97 -6.42 -7.95 14.23
N VAL A 98 -6.69 -8.18 12.95
CA VAL A 98 -7.97 -8.72 12.47
C VAL A 98 -8.27 -10.15 12.95
N SER A 99 -7.29 -10.88 13.49
CA SER A 99 -7.50 -12.20 14.09
C SER A 99 -8.17 -12.13 15.46
N GLY A 100 -8.33 -10.93 16.03
CA GLY A 100 -8.82 -10.71 17.40
C GLY A 100 -7.79 -11.05 18.47
N ARG A 101 -6.51 -11.19 18.12
CA ARG A 101 -5.40 -11.44 19.04
C ARG A 101 -4.32 -10.38 18.88
N ARG A 102 -3.45 -10.28 19.89
CA ARG A 102 -2.29 -9.37 19.86
C ARG A 102 -1.06 -10.12 19.39
N HIS A 103 -0.30 -9.51 18.51
CA HIS A 103 0.95 -10.04 17.99
C HIS A 103 2.02 -8.96 17.93
N SER A 104 3.26 -9.37 18.14
CA SER A 104 4.42 -8.53 17.80
C SER A 104 4.60 -8.47 16.29
N GLY A 105 5.13 -7.35 15.80
CA GLY A 105 5.52 -7.24 14.39
C GLY A 105 6.71 -8.13 14.06
N VAL A 106 6.79 -8.59 12.81
CA VAL A 106 7.89 -9.43 12.33
C VAL A 106 8.95 -8.66 11.54
N LEU A 107 8.69 -7.38 11.22
CA LEU A 107 9.62 -6.53 10.49
C LEU A 107 10.80 -6.14 11.40
N THR A 108 12.02 -6.39 10.94
CA THR A 108 13.26 -6.07 11.66
C THR A 108 14.04 -4.95 10.99
N GLY A 109 14.96 -4.32 11.73
CA GLY A 109 15.92 -3.38 11.16
C GLY A 109 16.81 -4.02 10.09
N ASP A 110 17.14 -5.29 10.22
CA ASP A 110 17.88 -6.07 9.23
C ASP A 110 17.11 -6.24 7.91
N ASP A 111 15.81 -6.46 7.96
CA ASP A 111 14.97 -6.54 6.76
C ASP A 111 14.95 -5.20 6.04
N MET A 112 14.79 -4.11 6.79
CA MET A 112 14.87 -2.76 6.26
C MET A 112 16.22 -2.48 5.59
N ALA A 113 17.33 -2.79 6.28
CA ALA A 113 18.69 -2.55 5.78
C ALA A 113 19.03 -3.34 4.52
N LYS A 114 18.49 -4.56 4.38
CA LYS A 114 18.74 -5.44 3.22
C LYS A 114 17.85 -5.11 2.03
N TRP A 115 16.70 -4.47 2.25
CA TRP A 115 15.75 -4.18 1.17
C TRP A 115 16.31 -3.14 0.20
N ARG A 116 16.15 -3.43 -1.09
CA ARG A 116 16.45 -2.50 -2.19
C ARG A 116 15.36 -2.62 -3.25
N ALA A 117 15.02 -1.50 -3.87
CA ALA A 117 14.14 -1.50 -5.02
C ALA A 117 14.80 -2.22 -6.20
N SER A 118 14.03 -3.05 -6.90
CA SER A 118 14.43 -3.75 -8.12
C SER A 118 13.53 -3.36 -9.29
N TYR A 119 14.01 -3.65 -10.49
CA TYR A 119 13.19 -3.62 -11.70
C TYR A 119 12.76 -5.06 -12.00
N ASP A 120 11.47 -5.27 -12.06
CA ASP A 120 10.90 -6.57 -12.39
C ASP A 120 10.38 -6.58 -13.82
N ASP A 121 10.65 -7.66 -14.55
CA ASP A 121 10.08 -7.85 -15.88
C ASP A 121 8.55 -7.99 -15.79
N PRO A 122 7.81 -7.32 -16.69
CA PRO A 122 6.35 -7.44 -16.67
C PRO A 122 5.91 -8.84 -17.09
N GLN A 123 4.84 -9.32 -16.49
CA GLN A 123 4.11 -10.48 -17.00
C GLN A 123 3.36 -10.07 -18.26
N THR A 124 3.41 -10.90 -19.30
CA THR A 124 2.81 -10.57 -20.61
C THR A 124 1.85 -11.65 -21.10
N TYR A 125 0.85 -11.24 -21.86
CA TYR A 125 -0.05 -12.14 -22.57
C TYR A 125 -0.49 -11.51 -23.90
N ASP A 126 -0.47 -12.28 -24.98
CA ASP A 126 -0.92 -11.80 -26.29
C ASP A 126 -2.41 -12.07 -26.49
N PHE A 127 -3.18 -10.98 -26.60
CA PHE A 127 -4.62 -10.98 -26.73
C PHE A 127 -5.05 -10.22 -27.98
N HIS A 128 -5.56 -10.93 -28.99
CA HIS A 128 -6.06 -10.37 -30.24
C HIS A 128 -5.11 -9.35 -30.94
N GLY A 129 -3.83 -9.67 -30.97
CA GLY A 129 -2.81 -8.83 -31.63
C GLY A 129 -2.21 -7.73 -30.74
N TYR A 130 -2.59 -7.66 -29.46
CA TYR A 130 -2.00 -6.77 -28.48
C TYR A 130 -1.23 -7.57 -27.44
N THR A 131 -0.01 -7.18 -27.15
CA THR A 131 0.72 -7.69 -25.98
C THR A 131 0.32 -6.88 -24.75
N VAL A 132 -0.45 -7.50 -23.85
CA VAL A 132 -0.86 -6.88 -22.60
C VAL A 132 0.21 -7.12 -21.54
N MET A 133 0.73 -6.05 -20.95
CA MET A 133 1.78 -6.08 -19.94
C MET A 133 1.20 -5.71 -18.57
N LYS A 134 1.50 -6.50 -17.54
CA LYS A 134 1.04 -6.28 -16.17
C LYS A 134 2.16 -6.55 -15.18
N THR A 135 1.98 -6.06 -13.96
CA THR A 135 2.85 -6.38 -12.83
C THR A 135 2.83 -7.87 -12.50
N GLY A 136 3.87 -8.34 -11.81
CA GLY A 136 3.97 -9.71 -11.32
C GLY A 136 2.95 -10.06 -10.20
N PRO A 137 3.11 -11.24 -9.57
CA PRO A 137 2.16 -11.78 -8.57
C PRO A 137 1.96 -10.91 -7.33
N TRP A 138 2.88 -10.00 -7.02
CA TRP A 138 2.73 -9.03 -5.94
C TRP A 138 1.65 -7.95 -6.21
N GLY A 139 1.12 -7.91 -7.43
CA GLY A 139 -0.04 -7.11 -7.83
C GLY A 139 -1.13 -8.00 -8.42
N GLN A 140 -2.17 -7.40 -8.98
CA GLN A 140 -3.28 -8.13 -9.63
C GLN A 140 -3.05 -8.35 -11.15
N GLY A 141 -1.81 -8.23 -11.60
CA GLY A 141 -1.45 -8.45 -13.01
C GLY A 141 -1.83 -9.82 -13.53
N PRO A 142 -1.42 -10.92 -12.87
CA PRO A 142 -1.73 -12.28 -13.31
C PRO A 142 -3.23 -12.54 -13.43
N VAL A 143 -4.06 -12.02 -12.51
CA VAL A 143 -5.52 -12.17 -12.55
C VAL A 143 -6.12 -11.60 -13.86
N LEU A 144 -5.69 -10.40 -14.27
CA LEU A 144 -6.16 -9.84 -15.54
C LEU A 144 -5.69 -10.64 -16.75
N LEU A 145 -4.40 -11.06 -16.76
CA LEU A 145 -3.87 -11.84 -17.88
C LEU A 145 -4.57 -13.20 -18.00
N GLN A 146 -4.88 -13.84 -16.88
CA GLN A 146 -5.64 -15.09 -16.84
C GLN A 146 -7.08 -14.89 -17.32
N GLN A 147 -7.76 -13.81 -16.93
CA GLN A 147 -9.08 -13.51 -17.49
C GLN A 147 -9.02 -13.36 -19.01
N LEU A 148 -8.04 -12.64 -19.53
CA LEU A 148 -7.87 -12.49 -20.97
C LEU A 148 -7.57 -13.85 -21.67
N ALA A 149 -6.78 -14.70 -21.02
CA ALA A 149 -6.50 -16.05 -21.55
C ALA A 149 -7.77 -16.91 -21.62
N LEU A 150 -8.58 -16.89 -20.57
CA LEU A 150 -9.86 -17.60 -20.53
C LEU A 150 -10.86 -17.08 -21.57
N LEU A 151 -10.84 -15.76 -21.83
CA LEU A 151 -11.76 -15.09 -22.75
C LEU A 151 -11.34 -15.17 -24.24
N LYS A 152 -10.10 -15.58 -24.52
CA LYS A 152 -9.51 -15.53 -25.87
C LYS A 152 -10.31 -16.29 -26.92
N GLU A 153 -10.82 -17.47 -26.55
CA GLU A 153 -11.53 -18.37 -27.47
C GLU A 153 -13.03 -18.04 -27.60
N TYR A 154 -13.53 -17.10 -26.80
CA TYR A 154 -14.91 -16.65 -26.93
C TYR A 154 -15.04 -15.57 -28.01
N GLY A 155 -16.08 -15.64 -28.81
CA GLY A 155 -16.37 -14.67 -29.88
C GLY A 155 -16.89 -13.32 -29.35
N LEU A 156 -16.20 -12.70 -28.41
CA LEU A 156 -16.64 -11.46 -27.71
C LEU A 156 -17.01 -10.34 -28.66
N LYS A 157 -16.32 -10.24 -29.83
CA LYS A 157 -16.59 -9.21 -30.82
C LYS A 157 -18.00 -9.28 -31.42
N ALA A 158 -18.61 -10.47 -31.41
CA ALA A 158 -19.95 -10.69 -31.93
C ALA A 158 -21.03 -10.53 -30.85
N MET A 159 -20.66 -10.35 -29.58
CA MET A 159 -21.59 -10.17 -28.47
C MET A 159 -21.92 -8.69 -28.25
N ASP A 160 -23.15 -8.42 -27.80
CA ASP A 160 -23.50 -7.10 -27.29
C ASP A 160 -22.76 -6.88 -25.93
N PRO A 161 -21.91 -5.85 -25.80
CA PRO A 161 -21.18 -5.58 -24.55
C PRO A 161 -22.08 -5.35 -23.32
N ASN A 162 -23.33 -4.93 -23.54
CA ASN A 162 -24.34 -4.75 -22.51
C ASN A 162 -25.31 -5.94 -22.40
N GLY A 163 -25.12 -6.96 -23.24
CA GLY A 163 -25.97 -8.14 -23.27
C GLY A 163 -25.62 -9.17 -22.19
N PRO A 164 -26.59 -10.03 -21.82
CA PRO A 164 -26.41 -11.02 -20.75
C PRO A 164 -25.28 -12.01 -21.06
N ASP A 165 -25.11 -12.42 -22.31
CA ASP A 165 -24.08 -13.40 -22.70
C ASP A 165 -22.68 -12.87 -22.50
N PHE A 166 -22.42 -11.60 -22.90
CA PHE A 166 -21.13 -10.95 -22.67
C PHE A 166 -20.82 -10.83 -21.18
N VAL A 167 -21.80 -10.32 -20.41
CA VAL A 167 -21.65 -10.16 -18.96
C VAL A 167 -21.40 -11.52 -18.29
N HIS A 168 -22.15 -12.55 -18.67
CA HIS A 168 -22.00 -13.90 -18.11
C HIS A 168 -20.59 -14.45 -18.34
N VAL A 169 -20.12 -14.45 -19.59
CA VAL A 169 -18.79 -15.01 -19.93
C VAL A 169 -17.66 -14.26 -19.22
N VAL A 170 -17.74 -12.92 -19.18
CA VAL A 170 -16.72 -12.11 -18.49
C VAL A 170 -16.73 -12.36 -16.96
N VAL A 171 -17.90 -12.48 -16.36
CA VAL A 171 -18.03 -12.76 -14.92
C VAL A 171 -17.51 -14.16 -14.60
N GLU A 172 -17.82 -15.18 -15.40
CA GLU A 172 -17.32 -16.54 -15.15
C GLU A 172 -15.78 -16.63 -15.30
N ALA A 173 -15.22 -15.99 -16.33
CA ALA A 173 -13.76 -15.88 -16.46
C ALA A 173 -13.12 -15.16 -15.26
N THR A 174 -13.77 -14.10 -14.77
CA THR A 174 -13.33 -13.36 -13.59
C THR A 174 -13.35 -14.23 -12.34
N LYS A 175 -14.43 -14.99 -12.11
CA LYS A 175 -14.57 -15.90 -10.96
C LYS A 175 -13.45 -16.94 -10.93
N LEU A 176 -13.13 -17.56 -12.08
CA LEU A 176 -12.04 -18.54 -12.18
C LEU A 176 -10.67 -17.90 -11.87
N ALA A 177 -10.39 -16.74 -12.46
CA ALA A 177 -9.11 -16.05 -12.23
C ALA A 177 -8.95 -15.55 -10.78
N PHE A 178 -10.04 -15.19 -10.12
CA PHE A 178 -10.01 -14.81 -8.69
C PHE A 178 -9.91 -16.02 -7.76
N ALA A 179 -10.47 -17.17 -8.15
CA ALA A 179 -10.32 -18.41 -7.38
C ALA A 179 -8.86 -18.87 -7.31
N ASP A 180 -8.09 -18.68 -8.39
CA ASP A 180 -6.66 -19.00 -8.41
C ASP A 180 -5.79 -17.97 -7.67
N ARG A 181 -6.33 -16.79 -7.36
CA ARG A 181 -5.63 -15.74 -6.60
C ARG A 181 -5.60 -16.03 -5.09
N GLU A 182 -6.64 -16.61 -4.55
CA GLU A 182 -6.79 -16.91 -3.13
C GLU A 182 -5.99 -18.16 -2.75
#